data_6549cafd131cc314deb950639a70e6ee
#
_entry.id   6549cafd131cc314deb950639a70e6ee
#
_cell.length_a   1.000
_cell.length_b   1.000
_cell.length_c   1.000
_cell.angle_alpha   90.00
_cell.angle_beta   90.00
_cell.angle_gamma   90.00
#
_symmetry.space_group_name_H-M   'P 1'
#
loop_
_entity.id
_entity.type
_entity.pdbx_description
1 polymer ?
#
loop_
_entity_poly.entity_id
_entity_poly.type
_entity_poly.pdbx_seq_one_letter_code
_entity_poly.pdbx_strand_id
1 'polypeptide(L)'
;MDTNKRLNLTMLCDFYELTMSNGYFACGMQDRITYFDIFFRTVPDNGGFAIAAGLEQAVEYIQQLHFDDEDIAYLRGRNMFSEEFLQYLRNFRFTGDVWAVPEGTPIFPREPIMTVRAPAIQAQLVETYLLLTLNHQSLIATKANRVVRAAEGRTVLEFGSRRAQGGDGAVLGARAAYIGGCKGTACTVSDELFGVPAGGTMAHSWVQMFDSEYEAFKTYCEIYPDNPTLLVDTYNTLKQGVPDAIRTFNEVLKPRGLTKCGIRLDSGDMTYLTKKARKMLDDAGWQSCRISVSNSLDEHIIRDLLMQGAKIDMFGVGERLITAKSEPVFGGVYKLTAVEDEAGNIIPKIKISENVGKITNPHFKKLYRFFGNDTGKAIADYLCVYDETVDDSHDLEIFDPEATWKRKTVYNFTARELMVPIFRGGKLVYKLPTLAEIQSYCAAQVDTLWDEVKRFDNPHTYYVDLSQKLWSIKDELLRENSR
;
A
#
# COMPACT_ATOMS: atom_id res chain seq x y z
N MET A 1 -9.83 -16.58 -24.96
CA MET A 1 -10.68 -15.66 -24.17
C MET A 1 -9.95 -14.36 -24.10
N ASP A 2 -10.54 -13.30 -24.56
CA ASP A 2 -9.96 -11.97 -24.50
C ASP A 2 -10.26 -11.40 -23.11
N THR A 3 -9.32 -11.57 -22.19
CA THR A 3 -9.42 -11.07 -20.81
C THR A 3 -9.46 -9.54 -20.74
N ASN A 4 -9.11 -8.85 -21.83
CA ASN A 4 -9.13 -7.39 -21.94
C ASN A 4 -10.53 -6.80 -22.21
N LYS A 5 -11.56 -7.63 -22.47
CA LYS A 5 -12.91 -7.15 -22.73
C LYS A 5 -13.75 -6.82 -21.50
N ARG A 6 -13.35 -7.22 -20.30
CA ARG A 6 -14.13 -6.96 -19.09
C ARG A 6 -13.65 -5.69 -18.39
N LEU A 7 -14.24 -4.57 -18.75
CA LEU A 7 -14.11 -3.32 -17.99
C LEU A 7 -14.98 -3.32 -16.72
N ASN A 8 -16.03 -4.18 -16.65
CA ASN A 8 -16.91 -4.30 -15.50
C ASN A 8 -16.35 -5.33 -14.49
N LEU A 9 -15.89 -4.85 -13.35
CA LEU A 9 -15.33 -5.68 -12.27
C LEU A 9 -16.38 -6.15 -11.25
N THR A 10 -17.65 -5.88 -11.45
CA THR A 10 -18.75 -6.27 -10.54
C THR A 10 -18.78 -7.78 -10.29
N MET A 11 -18.47 -8.57 -11.32
CA MET A 11 -18.42 -10.04 -11.22
C MET A 11 -17.08 -10.57 -10.66
N LEU A 12 -16.14 -9.69 -10.30
CA LEU A 12 -14.94 -10.07 -9.57
C LEU A 12 -15.26 -10.15 -8.08
N CYS A 13 -16.09 -11.10 -7.73
CA CYS A 13 -16.56 -11.42 -6.39
C CYS A 13 -16.45 -12.93 -6.14
N ASP A 14 -16.26 -13.33 -4.91
CA ASP A 14 -16.34 -14.73 -4.53
C ASP A 14 -17.77 -15.24 -4.70
N PHE A 15 -17.95 -16.43 -5.24
CA PHE A 15 -19.26 -16.94 -5.60
C PHE A 15 -20.23 -17.04 -4.41
N TYR A 16 -19.70 -17.24 -3.19
CA TYR A 16 -20.52 -17.24 -1.97
C TYR A 16 -21.21 -15.90 -1.70
N GLU A 17 -20.65 -14.79 -2.17
CA GLU A 17 -21.27 -13.46 -2.01
C GLU A 17 -22.61 -13.41 -2.78
N LEU A 18 -22.64 -14.00 -3.97
CA LEU A 18 -23.86 -14.11 -4.77
C LEU A 18 -24.87 -15.08 -4.15
N THR A 19 -24.43 -16.26 -3.68
CA THR A 19 -25.34 -17.25 -3.08
C THR A 19 -25.91 -16.77 -1.75
N MET A 20 -25.09 -16.09 -0.90
CA MET A 20 -25.58 -15.45 0.33
C MET A 20 -26.55 -14.31 0.01
N SER A 21 -26.25 -13.49 -1.00
CA SER A 21 -27.11 -12.39 -1.44
C SER A 21 -28.48 -12.89 -1.90
N ASN A 22 -28.50 -13.98 -2.66
CA ASN A 22 -29.77 -14.66 -3.03
C ASN A 22 -30.53 -15.17 -1.80
N GLY A 23 -29.81 -15.70 -0.81
CA GLY A 23 -30.39 -16.11 0.48
C GLY A 23 -30.98 -14.95 1.25
N TYR A 24 -30.27 -13.82 1.36
CA TYR A 24 -30.80 -12.59 1.99
C TYR A 24 -32.02 -12.08 1.27
N PHE A 25 -32.04 -12.10 -0.07
CA PHE A 25 -33.18 -11.70 -0.87
C PHE A 25 -34.39 -12.61 -0.62
N ALA A 26 -34.22 -13.92 -0.65
CA ALA A 26 -35.29 -14.90 -0.40
C ALA A 26 -35.89 -14.81 1.02
N CYS A 27 -35.09 -14.33 2.00
CA CYS A 27 -35.55 -14.12 3.38
C CYS A 27 -36.07 -12.71 3.65
N GLY A 28 -36.15 -11.81 2.65
CA GLY A 28 -36.58 -10.43 2.83
C GLY A 28 -35.62 -9.55 3.62
N MET A 29 -34.32 -9.93 3.65
CA MET A 29 -33.27 -9.25 4.44
C MET A 29 -32.40 -8.31 3.59
N GLN A 30 -32.71 -8.15 2.30
CA GLN A 30 -31.87 -7.39 1.34
C GLN A 30 -31.64 -5.94 1.76
N ASP A 31 -32.60 -5.32 2.45
CA ASP A 31 -32.56 -3.90 2.85
C ASP A 31 -32.07 -3.71 4.28
N ARG A 32 -31.77 -4.79 5.01
CA ARG A 32 -31.26 -4.71 6.37
C ARG A 32 -29.88 -4.03 6.37
N ILE A 33 -29.75 -2.94 7.12
CA ILE A 33 -28.49 -2.20 7.21
C ILE A 33 -27.47 -3.01 8.02
N THR A 34 -26.29 -3.12 7.48
CA THR A 34 -25.15 -3.85 8.05
C THR A 34 -23.91 -2.97 8.08
N TYR A 35 -23.00 -3.25 9.02
CA TYR A 35 -21.72 -2.57 9.16
C TYR A 35 -20.61 -3.60 9.05
N PHE A 36 -19.70 -3.39 8.11
CA PHE A 36 -18.52 -4.22 7.92
C PHE A 36 -17.25 -3.38 8.03
N ASP A 37 -16.26 -3.94 8.70
CA ASP A 37 -14.92 -3.33 8.75
C ASP A 37 -13.93 -4.13 7.93
N ILE A 38 -13.05 -3.42 7.23
CA ILE A 38 -11.79 -3.95 6.70
C ILE A 38 -10.70 -3.61 7.70
N PHE A 39 -9.94 -4.63 8.12
CA PHE A 39 -8.79 -4.49 9.00
C PHE A 39 -7.80 -5.65 8.76
N PHE A 40 -6.59 -5.52 9.26
CA PHE A 40 -5.58 -6.58 9.21
C PHE A 40 -5.11 -6.97 10.63
N ARG A 41 -4.35 -8.08 10.75
CA ARG A 41 -4.02 -8.66 12.06
C ARG A 41 -2.56 -8.55 12.44
N THR A 42 -1.68 -8.57 11.45
CA THR A 42 -0.22 -8.56 11.64
C THR A 42 0.41 -7.67 10.57
N VAL A 43 1.41 -6.90 10.95
CA VAL A 43 2.18 -6.11 9.98
C VAL A 43 3.13 -7.04 9.23
N PRO A 44 3.17 -6.99 7.89
CA PRO A 44 4.13 -7.78 7.12
C PRO A 44 5.58 -7.55 7.54
N ASP A 45 6.40 -8.58 7.40
CA ASP A 45 7.83 -8.58 7.77
C ASP A 45 8.07 -8.23 9.26
N ASN A 46 7.12 -8.55 10.14
CA ASN A 46 7.14 -8.16 11.54
C ASN A 46 7.44 -6.67 11.74
N GLY A 47 6.96 -5.83 10.84
CA GLY A 47 7.13 -4.39 10.90
C GLY A 47 6.31 -3.74 12.03
N GLY A 48 6.61 -2.49 12.37
CA GLY A 48 5.89 -1.75 13.41
C GLY A 48 4.58 -1.12 12.92
N PHE A 49 4.40 -0.93 11.62
CA PHE A 49 3.22 -0.35 10.99
C PHE A 49 3.13 -0.75 9.52
N ALA A 50 1.95 -0.58 8.93
CA ALA A 50 1.72 -0.67 7.50
C ALA A 50 1.28 0.68 6.92
N ILE A 51 1.22 0.80 5.59
CA ILE A 51 0.74 2.01 4.89
C ILE A 51 -0.57 1.66 4.19
N ALA A 52 -1.62 2.42 4.46
CA ALA A 52 -2.89 2.29 3.77
C ALA A 52 -2.77 2.76 2.30
N ALA A 53 -3.20 1.94 1.36
CA ALA A 53 -3.24 2.27 -0.06
C ALA A 53 -4.33 1.48 -0.79
N GLY A 54 -4.81 1.98 -1.95
CA GLY A 54 -5.85 1.36 -2.78
C GLY A 54 -7.23 1.99 -2.65
N LEU A 55 -7.38 3.09 -1.90
CA LEU A 55 -8.67 3.76 -1.73
C LEU A 55 -9.20 4.33 -3.05
N GLU A 56 -8.37 4.90 -3.90
CA GLU A 56 -8.78 5.44 -5.20
C GLU A 56 -9.47 4.36 -6.05
N GLN A 57 -8.86 3.17 -6.18
CA GLN A 57 -9.44 2.06 -6.96
C GLN A 57 -10.69 1.49 -6.28
N ALA A 58 -10.75 1.48 -4.95
CA ALA A 58 -11.96 1.12 -4.20
C ALA A 58 -13.12 2.09 -4.50
N VAL A 59 -12.83 3.40 -4.59
CA VAL A 59 -13.81 4.43 -4.95
C VAL A 59 -14.29 4.25 -6.39
N GLU A 60 -13.38 4.07 -7.34
CA GLU A 60 -13.71 3.83 -8.76
C GLU A 60 -14.61 2.60 -8.92
N TYR A 61 -14.27 1.51 -8.24
CA TYR A 61 -15.05 0.28 -8.26
C TYR A 61 -16.48 0.49 -7.73
N ILE A 62 -16.65 1.12 -6.56
CA ILE A 62 -17.97 1.38 -5.97
C ILE A 62 -18.83 2.25 -6.90
N GLN A 63 -18.23 3.26 -7.55
CA GLN A 63 -18.95 4.13 -8.49
C GLN A 63 -19.41 3.40 -9.76
N GLN A 64 -18.66 2.37 -10.18
CA GLN A 64 -18.91 1.64 -11.41
C GLN A 64 -19.75 0.37 -11.21
N LEU A 65 -20.09 0.01 -9.97
CA LEU A 65 -20.83 -1.20 -9.65
C LEU A 65 -22.18 -1.26 -10.39
N HIS A 66 -22.33 -2.25 -11.27
CA HIS A 66 -23.57 -2.58 -11.96
C HIS A 66 -23.48 -3.97 -12.58
N PHE A 67 -24.59 -4.68 -12.65
CA PHE A 67 -24.70 -5.93 -13.40
C PHE A 67 -25.24 -5.63 -14.77
N ASP A 68 -24.52 -5.99 -15.82
CA ASP A 68 -24.95 -5.86 -17.20
C ASP A 68 -25.79 -7.08 -17.68
N ASP A 69 -26.30 -7.03 -18.91
CA ASP A 69 -27.11 -8.10 -19.45
C ASP A 69 -26.33 -9.41 -19.66
N GLU A 70 -25.01 -9.35 -19.89
CA GLU A 70 -24.15 -10.53 -20.03
C GLU A 70 -23.95 -11.20 -18.67
N ASP A 71 -23.75 -10.41 -17.61
CA ASP A 71 -23.66 -10.89 -16.23
C ASP A 71 -24.94 -11.60 -15.81
N ILE A 72 -26.10 -10.97 -16.05
CA ILE A 72 -27.41 -11.55 -15.72
C ILE A 72 -27.68 -12.83 -16.54
N ALA A 73 -27.30 -12.85 -17.81
CA ALA A 73 -27.46 -14.06 -18.65
C ALA A 73 -26.57 -15.20 -18.14
N TYR A 74 -25.31 -14.90 -17.73
CA TYR A 74 -24.44 -15.89 -17.13
C TYR A 74 -25.02 -16.45 -15.82
N LEU A 75 -25.45 -15.57 -14.91
CA LEU A 75 -26.02 -15.99 -13.62
C LEU A 75 -27.30 -16.82 -13.80
N ARG A 76 -28.17 -16.43 -14.75
CA ARG A 76 -29.37 -17.21 -15.13
C ARG A 76 -29.00 -18.62 -15.60
N GLY A 77 -27.96 -18.75 -16.42
CA GLY A 77 -27.45 -20.03 -16.91
C GLY A 77 -26.94 -20.97 -15.81
N ARG A 78 -26.66 -20.44 -14.59
CA ARG A 78 -26.29 -21.27 -13.44
C ARG A 78 -27.47 -22.03 -12.83
N ASN A 79 -28.71 -21.66 -13.12
CA ASN A 79 -29.95 -22.28 -12.60
C ASN A 79 -30.01 -22.37 -11.06
N MET A 80 -29.44 -21.39 -10.36
CA MET A 80 -29.34 -21.32 -8.89
C MET A 80 -30.05 -20.11 -8.30
N PHE A 81 -30.38 -19.12 -9.13
CA PHE A 81 -30.91 -17.83 -8.72
C PHE A 81 -32.32 -17.64 -9.25
N SER A 82 -33.24 -17.05 -8.46
CA SER A 82 -34.58 -16.73 -8.90
C SER A 82 -34.59 -15.55 -9.89
N GLU A 83 -35.60 -15.47 -10.73
CA GLU A 83 -35.73 -14.37 -11.70
C GLU A 83 -35.91 -13.01 -10.97
N GLU A 84 -36.57 -13.01 -9.81
CA GLU A 84 -36.78 -11.83 -8.98
C GLU A 84 -35.43 -11.32 -8.45
N PHE A 85 -34.57 -12.23 -8.00
CA PHE A 85 -33.21 -11.86 -7.57
C PHE A 85 -32.34 -11.35 -8.73
N LEU A 86 -32.41 -12.00 -9.90
CA LEU A 86 -31.70 -11.54 -11.10
C LEU A 86 -32.18 -10.15 -11.54
N GLN A 87 -33.48 -9.87 -11.41
CA GLN A 87 -34.04 -8.54 -11.68
C GLN A 87 -33.56 -7.50 -10.62
N TYR A 88 -33.44 -7.91 -9.36
CA TYR A 88 -32.82 -7.07 -8.32
C TYR A 88 -31.37 -6.70 -8.68
N LEU A 89 -30.56 -7.68 -9.09
CA LEU A 89 -29.17 -7.45 -9.51
C LEU A 89 -29.08 -6.53 -10.75
N ARG A 90 -29.96 -6.67 -11.73
CA ARG A 90 -30.01 -5.78 -12.90
C ARG A 90 -30.20 -4.32 -12.53
N ASN A 91 -30.96 -4.05 -11.45
CA ASN A 91 -31.22 -2.71 -10.94
C ASN A 91 -30.23 -2.30 -9.85
N PHE A 92 -29.23 -3.13 -9.57
CA PHE A 92 -28.29 -2.90 -8.47
C PHE A 92 -27.56 -1.57 -8.62
N ARG A 93 -27.53 -0.81 -7.53
CA ARG A 93 -26.68 0.38 -7.34
C ARG A 93 -26.27 0.42 -5.88
N PHE A 94 -25.02 0.82 -5.65
CA PHE A 94 -24.56 1.03 -4.29
C PHE A 94 -25.16 2.32 -3.72
N THR A 95 -25.84 2.21 -2.59
CA THR A 95 -26.50 3.34 -1.89
C THR A 95 -26.02 3.50 -0.45
N GLY A 96 -24.97 2.77 -0.06
CA GLY A 96 -24.43 2.77 1.29
C GLY A 96 -23.57 3.99 1.60
N ASP A 97 -23.09 4.01 2.83
CA ASP A 97 -22.08 4.94 3.33
C ASP A 97 -20.75 4.21 3.50
N VAL A 98 -19.66 4.90 3.23
CA VAL A 98 -18.30 4.35 3.41
C VAL A 98 -17.43 5.39 4.11
N TRP A 99 -16.68 4.95 5.11
CA TRP A 99 -15.60 5.71 5.73
C TRP A 99 -14.29 4.95 5.53
N ALA A 100 -13.20 5.65 5.35
CA ALA A 100 -11.87 5.05 5.26
C ALA A 100 -10.79 5.98 5.79
N VAL A 101 -9.65 5.42 6.15
CA VAL A 101 -8.44 6.22 6.37
C VAL A 101 -7.91 6.71 5.03
N PRO A 102 -7.40 7.95 4.92
CA PRO A 102 -6.76 8.44 3.70
C PRO A 102 -5.56 7.59 3.29
N GLU A 103 -5.32 7.44 1.98
CA GLU A 103 -4.12 6.76 1.48
C GLU A 103 -2.84 7.43 2.01
N GLY A 104 -1.82 6.62 2.27
CA GLY A 104 -0.57 7.08 2.87
C GLY A 104 -0.60 7.14 4.40
N THR A 105 -1.73 6.90 5.06
CA THR A 105 -1.81 6.83 6.53
C THR A 105 -1.07 5.58 7.04
N PRO A 106 -0.14 5.70 8.00
CA PRO A 106 0.35 4.56 8.76
C PRO A 106 -0.80 3.93 9.54
N ILE A 107 -0.97 2.62 9.42
CA ILE A 107 -2.04 1.83 10.03
C ILE A 107 -1.48 0.69 10.86
N PHE A 108 -2.25 0.27 11.87
CA PHE A 108 -1.84 -0.74 12.82
C PHE A 108 -2.85 -1.91 12.84
N PRO A 109 -2.45 -3.09 13.35
CA PRO A 109 -3.35 -4.25 13.46
C PRO A 109 -4.62 -3.96 14.24
N ARG A 110 -5.77 -4.50 13.73
CA ARG A 110 -7.10 -4.44 14.37
C ARG A 110 -7.81 -3.09 14.33
N GLU A 111 -7.23 -2.10 13.64
CA GLU A 111 -7.92 -0.86 13.32
C GLU A 111 -8.76 -1.02 12.05
N PRO A 112 -9.95 -0.42 11.97
CA PRO A 112 -10.68 -0.34 10.72
C PRO A 112 -9.92 0.57 9.73
N ILE A 113 -9.54 0.00 8.58
CA ILE A 113 -8.99 0.77 7.45
C ILE A 113 -10.15 1.39 6.66
N MET A 114 -11.25 0.65 6.57
CA MET A 114 -12.49 1.06 5.91
C MET A 114 -13.68 0.46 6.65
N THR A 115 -14.75 1.24 6.77
CA THR A 115 -16.05 0.77 7.26
C THR A 115 -17.10 1.00 6.18
N VAL A 116 -17.84 -0.05 5.84
CA VAL A 116 -18.97 -0.03 4.90
C VAL A 116 -20.27 -0.19 5.69
N ARG A 117 -21.16 0.81 5.63
CA ARG A 117 -22.53 0.76 6.13
C ARG A 117 -23.47 0.72 4.93
N ALA A 118 -24.13 -0.40 4.70
CA ALA A 118 -25.01 -0.54 3.54
C ALA A 118 -26.06 -1.63 3.76
N PRO A 119 -27.12 -1.66 2.91
CA PRO A 119 -28.02 -2.81 2.81
C PRO A 119 -27.24 -4.12 2.64
N ALA A 120 -27.70 -5.20 3.25
CA ALA A 120 -26.96 -6.45 3.40
C ALA A 120 -26.34 -6.99 2.10
N ILE A 121 -27.10 -7.01 0.99
CA ILE A 121 -26.60 -7.46 -0.31
C ILE A 121 -25.53 -6.53 -0.84
N GLN A 122 -25.70 -5.22 -0.70
CA GLN A 122 -24.74 -4.24 -1.19
C GLN A 122 -23.41 -4.31 -0.43
N ALA A 123 -23.48 -4.46 0.88
CA ALA A 123 -22.30 -4.62 1.72
C ALA A 123 -21.57 -5.93 1.45
N GLN A 124 -22.31 -7.01 1.11
CA GLN A 124 -21.70 -8.32 0.84
C GLN A 124 -20.97 -8.34 -0.51
N LEU A 125 -21.56 -7.79 -1.57
CA LEU A 125 -21.03 -7.87 -2.94
C LEU A 125 -19.76 -7.03 -3.20
N VAL A 126 -19.34 -6.22 -2.26
CA VAL A 126 -18.11 -5.41 -2.40
C VAL A 126 -16.89 -6.03 -1.72
N GLU A 127 -17.07 -7.12 -0.95
CA GLU A 127 -16.02 -7.72 -0.10
C GLU A 127 -14.76 -8.06 -0.89
N THR A 128 -14.88 -8.89 -1.91
CA THR A 128 -13.70 -9.44 -2.63
C THR A 128 -12.87 -8.35 -3.28
N TYR A 129 -13.50 -7.42 -4.00
CA TYR A 129 -12.72 -6.38 -4.70
C TYR A 129 -12.07 -5.38 -3.73
N LEU A 130 -12.79 -4.97 -2.69
CA LEU A 130 -12.22 -4.07 -1.68
C LEU A 130 -11.02 -4.70 -0.99
N LEU A 131 -11.12 -5.99 -0.63
CA LEU A 131 -9.99 -6.72 -0.05
C LEU A 131 -8.84 -6.88 -1.03
N LEU A 132 -9.12 -7.24 -2.28
CA LEU A 132 -8.11 -7.42 -3.31
C LEU A 132 -7.25 -6.17 -3.48
N THR A 133 -7.89 -5.02 -3.65
CA THR A 133 -7.18 -3.77 -3.95
C THR A 133 -6.47 -3.19 -2.72
N LEU A 134 -7.11 -3.19 -1.54
CA LEU A 134 -6.51 -2.69 -0.31
C LEU A 134 -5.36 -3.58 0.18
N ASN A 135 -5.51 -4.91 0.11
CA ASN A 135 -4.46 -5.86 0.48
C ASN A 135 -3.22 -5.69 -0.39
N HIS A 136 -3.38 -5.71 -1.71
CA HIS A 136 -2.26 -5.62 -2.64
C HIS A 136 -1.52 -4.28 -2.50
N GLN A 137 -2.24 -3.17 -2.61
CA GLN A 137 -1.59 -1.86 -2.61
C GLN A 137 -1.01 -1.50 -1.24
N SER A 138 -1.68 -1.84 -0.13
CA SER A 138 -1.12 -1.61 1.21
C SER A 138 0.13 -2.45 1.46
N LEU A 139 0.16 -3.71 0.99
CA LEU A 139 1.34 -4.56 1.07
C LEU A 139 2.54 -3.94 0.35
N ILE A 140 2.34 -3.53 -0.91
CA ILE A 140 3.43 -2.99 -1.73
C ILE A 140 3.87 -1.60 -1.22
N ALA A 141 2.94 -0.74 -0.81
CA ALA A 141 3.28 0.55 -0.20
C ALA A 141 4.09 0.38 1.09
N THR A 142 3.72 -0.59 1.92
CA THR A 142 4.44 -0.93 3.16
C THR A 142 5.86 -1.43 2.84
N LYS A 143 6.00 -2.36 1.90
CA LYS A 143 7.31 -2.88 1.47
C LYS A 143 8.18 -1.78 0.88
N ALA A 144 7.61 -0.93 0.01
CA ALA A 144 8.31 0.21 -0.56
C ALA A 144 8.80 1.19 0.52
N ASN A 145 7.97 1.50 1.51
CA ASN A 145 8.36 2.38 2.60
C ASN A 145 9.53 1.80 3.42
N ARG A 146 9.56 0.50 3.67
CA ARG A 146 10.71 -0.16 4.31
C ARG A 146 11.98 0.00 3.48
N VAL A 147 11.91 -0.28 2.18
CA VAL A 147 13.03 -0.14 1.24
C VAL A 147 13.53 1.30 1.18
N VAL A 148 12.63 2.27 1.07
CA VAL A 148 12.97 3.71 0.99
C VAL A 148 13.64 4.19 2.28
N ARG A 149 13.16 3.77 3.45
CA ARG A 149 13.80 4.12 4.74
C ARG A 149 15.19 3.50 4.87
N ALA A 150 15.37 2.25 4.39
CA ALA A 150 16.69 1.60 4.38
C ALA A 150 17.70 2.31 3.47
N ALA A 151 17.24 3.04 2.46
CA ALA A 151 18.10 3.79 1.53
C ALA A 151 18.63 5.12 2.12
N GLU A 152 18.24 5.50 3.33
CA GLU A 152 18.76 6.67 4.06
C GLU A 152 18.78 7.96 3.21
N GLY A 153 17.64 8.30 2.61
CA GLY A 153 17.47 9.50 1.78
C GLY A 153 17.96 9.37 0.33
N ARG A 154 18.56 8.23 -0.06
CA ARG A 154 18.92 7.97 -1.46
C ARG A 154 17.70 7.65 -2.29
N THR A 155 17.78 7.94 -3.57
CA THR A 155 16.67 7.68 -4.52
C THR A 155 16.43 6.18 -4.66
N VAL A 156 15.16 5.78 -4.54
CA VAL A 156 14.69 4.42 -4.85
C VAL A 156 13.73 4.50 -6.03
N LEU A 157 13.97 3.67 -7.05
CA LEU A 157 13.05 3.45 -8.19
C LEU A 157 12.50 2.03 -8.14
N GLU A 158 11.22 1.89 -8.46
CA GLU A 158 10.56 0.60 -8.60
C GLU A 158 10.89 -0.01 -9.98
N PHE A 159 11.59 -1.14 -10.04
CA PHE A 159 12.01 -1.81 -11.29
C PHE A 159 11.45 -3.24 -11.42
N GLY A 160 10.30 -3.49 -10.82
CA GLY A 160 9.75 -4.84 -10.68
C GLY A 160 8.66 -5.24 -11.68
N SER A 161 8.18 -4.36 -12.56
CA SER A 161 7.01 -4.60 -13.42
C SER A 161 6.99 -5.98 -14.08
N ARG A 162 8.12 -6.41 -14.67
CA ARG A 162 8.25 -7.73 -15.34
C ARG A 162 8.24 -8.93 -14.39
N ARG A 163 8.23 -8.72 -13.08
CA ARG A 163 8.22 -9.74 -12.01
C ARG A 163 6.92 -9.76 -11.22
N ALA A 164 6.02 -8.81 -11.48
CA ALA A 164 4.74 -8.73 -10.80
C ALA A 164 3.80 -9.88 -11.17
N GLN A 165 2.81 -10.13 -10.32
CA GLN A 165 1.75 -11.11 -10.56
C GLN A 165 0.65 -10.50 -11.42
N GLY A 166 0.86 -10.49 -12.72
CA GLY A 166 -0.08 -9.96 -13.72
C GLY A 166 0.07 -8.46 -14.00
N GLY A 167 -0.65 -7.98 -15.01
CA GLY A 167 -0.57 -6.59 -15.48
C GLY A 167 -1.00 -5.59 -14.41
N ASP A 168 -2.15 -5.84 -13.78
CA ASP A 168 -2.65 -4.97 -12.70
C ASP A 168 -1.70 -4.94 -11.51
N GLY A 169 -1.09 -6.08 -11.17
CA GLY A 169 -0.07 -6.16 -10.13
C GLY A 169 1.16 -5.30 -10.43
N ALA A 170 1.55 -5.16 -11.70
CA ALA A 170 2.64 -4.28 -12.11
C ALA A 170 2.23 -2.80 -12.03
N VAL A 171 1.05 -2.46 -12.56
CA VAL A 171 0.57 -1.08 -12.68
C VAL A 171 0.21 -0.50 -11.31
N LEU A 172 -0.64 -1.19 -10.55
CA LEU A 172 -1.07 -0.75 -9.22
C LEU A 172 0.05 -0.92 -8.17
N GLY A 173 0.94 -1.91 -8.37
CA GLY A 173 2.12 -2.07 -7.52
C GLY A 173 3.10 -0.89 -7.67
N ALA A 174 3.32 -0.39 -8.88
CA ALA A 174 4.13 0.81 -9.11
C ALA A 174 3.51 2.07 -8.46
N ARG A 175 2.18 2.23 -8.57
CA ARG A 175 1.42 3.28 -7.87
C ARG A 175 1.62 3.18 -6.35
N ALA A 176 1.44 2.01 -5.79
CA ALA A 176 1.60 1.77 -4.36
C ALA A 176 3.04 2.00 -3.88
N ALA A 177 4.04 1.58 -4.66
CA ALA A 177 5.45 1.82 -4.37
C ALA A 177 5.77 3.32 -4.34
N TYR A 178 5.14 4.12 -5.22
CA TYR A 178 5.28 5.57 -5.21
C TYR A 178 4.68 6.18 -3.93
N ILE A 179 3.49 5.72 -3.49
CA ILE A 179 2.92 6.12 -2.19
C ILE A 179 3.90 5.83 -1.05
N GLY A 180 4.54 4.65 -1.07
CA GLY A 180 5.54 4.22 -0.08
C GLY A 180 6.85 5.03 -0.10
N GLY A 181 7.06 5.91 -1.10
CA GLY A 181 8.17 6.84 -1.17
C GLY A 181 9.16 6.62 -2.33
N CYS A 182 8.95 5.62 -3.20
CA CYS A 182 9.74 5.47 -4.43
C CYS A 182 9.57 6.71 -5.31
N LYS A 183 10.63 7.13 -6.00
CA LYS A 183 10.63 8.36 -6.80
C LYS A 183 10.21 8.16 -8.25
N GLY A 184 9.97 6.93 -8.66
CA GLY A 184 9.53 6.58 -10.01
C GLY A 184 9.50 5.07 -10.19
N THR A 185 9.14 4.66 -11.42
CA THR A 185 8.96 3.25 -11.81
C THR A 185 9.54 2.97 -13.18
N ALA A 186 9.77 1.70 -13.50
CA ALA A 186 10.01 1.24 -14.87
C ALA A 186 8.70 0.97 -15.64
N CYS A 187 7.53 1.09 -15.00
CA CYS A 187 6.23 0.80 -15.59
C CYS A 187 5.66 2.00 -16.34
N THR A 188 5.77 2.03 -17.64
CA THR A 188 5.29 3.14 -18.49
C THR A 188 3.80 3.42 -18.33
N VAL A 189 2.97 2.38 -18.21
CA VAL A 189 1.51 2.53 -18.03
C VAL A 189 1.17 3.21 -16.70
N SER A 190 1.97 3.01 -15.64
CA SER A 190 1.75 3.68 -14.36
C SER A 190 2.07 5.19 -14.42
N ASP A 191 2.98 5.59 -15.29
CA ASP A 191 3.21 7.00 -15.59
C ASP A 191 2.01 7.60 -16.33
N GLU A 192 1.56 6.94 -17.39
CA GLU A 192 0.42 7.37 -18.20
C GLU A 192 -0.86 7.52 -17.37
N LEU A 193 -1.17 6.54 -16.51
CA LEU A 193 -2.44 6.52 -15.76
C LEU A 193 -2.41 7.34 -14.46
N PHE A 194 -1.29 7.33 -13.75
CA PHE A 194 -1.20 7.89 -12.40
C PHE A 194 -0.15 8.99 -12.25
N GLY A 195 0.62 9.27 -13.29
CA GLY A 195 1.71 10.25 -13.21
C GLY A 195 2.88 9.81 -12.35
N VAL A 196 3.08 8.50 -12.15
CA VAL A 196 4.29 7.97 -11.49
C VAL A 196 5.47 8.12 -12.45
N PRO A 197 6.48 8.96 -12.17
CA PRO A 197 7.52 9.24 -13.14
C PRO A 197 8.20 7.97 -13.66
N ALA A 198 8.07 7.70 -14.97
CA ALA A 198 8.75 6.55 -15.58
C ALA A 198 10.22 6.86 -15.78
N GLY A 199 11.07 5.88 -15.44
CA GLY A 199 12.51 5.97 -15.58
C GLY A 199 13.14 4.64 -15.94
N GLY A 200 14.22 4.71 -16.63
CA GLY A 200 15.00 3.55 -17.04
C GLY A 200 16.31 3.97 -17.65
N THR A 201 17.18 3.01 -17.86
CA THR A 201 18.47 3.27 -18.53
C THR A 201 18.57 2.42 -19.80
N MET A 202 19.32 1.36 -19.75
CA MET A 202 19.46 0.37 -20.83
C MET A 202 19.51 -1.03 -20.23
N ALA A 203 19.32 -2.05 -21.06
CA ALA A 203 19.61 -3.44 -20.72
C ALA A 203 20.97 -3.85 -21.32
N HIS A 204 21.53 -4.96 -20.85
CA HIS A 204 22.77 -5.53 -21.41
C HIS A 204 22.67 -5.79 -22.92
N SER A 205 21.48 -6.13 -23.43
CA SER A 205 21.23 -6.31 -24.85
C SER A 205 21.53 -5.06 -25.70
N TRP A 206 21.35 -3.86 -25.16
CA TRP A 206 21.78 -2.61 -25.85
C TRP A 206 23.28 -2.63 -26.09
N VAL A 207 24.08 -2.93 -25.05
CA VAL A 207 25.53 -2.99 -25.16
C VAL A 207 25.97 -4.09 -26.14
N GLN A 208 25.31 -5.24 -26.08
CA GLN A 208 25.63 -6.42 -26.94
C GLN A 208 25.28 -6.23 -28.42
N MET A 209 24.45 -5.23 -28.77
CA MET A 209 24.10 -4.90 -30.16
C MET A 209 25.20 -4.11 -30.89
N PHE A 210 26.23 -3.63 -30.18
CA PHE A 210 27.33 -2.85 -30.72
C PHE A 210 28.63 -3.68 -30.73
N ASP A 211 29.58 -3.32 -31.54
CA ASP A 211 30.87 -4.00 -31.64
C ASP A 211 31.75 -3.80 -30.38
N SER A 212 31.47 -2.76 -29.58
CA SER A 212 32.12 -2.50 -28.29
C SER A 212 31.23 -1.78 -27.30
N GLU A 213 31.52 -1.93 -25.98
CA GLU A 213 30.84 -1.15 -24.92
C GLU A 213 31.01 0.34 -25.14
N TYR A 214 32.18 0.79 -25.54
CA TYR A 214 32.44 2.20 -25.83
C TYR A 214 31.52 2.75 -26.91
N GLU A 215 31.31 2.06 -28.02
CA GLU A 215 30.40 2.49 -29.09
C GLU A 215 28.94 2.55 -28.60
N ALA A 216 28.53 1.54 -27.84
CA ALA A 216 27.20 1.53 -27.24
C ALA A 216 26.98 2.73 -26.31
N PHE A 217 27.95 3.03 -25.45
CA PHE A 217 27.90 4.13 -24.50
C PHE A 217 27.96 5.48 -25.20
N LYS A 218 28.84 5.62 -26.19
CA LYS A 218 28.96 6.84 -27.00
C LYS A 218 27.64 7.17 -27.70
N THR A 219 27.07 6.20 -28.41
CA THR A 219 25.79 6.35 -29.10
C THR A 219 24.68 6.74 -28.14
N TYR A 220 24.60 6.10 -26.97
CA TYR A 220 23.59 6.42 -25.96
C TYR A 220 23.73 7.86 -25.45
N CYS A 221 24.94 8.30 -25.13
CA CYS A 221 25.21 9.68 -24.69
C CYS A 221 24.99 10.73 -25.77
N GLU A 222 25.15 10.38 -27.05
CA GLU A 222 24.85 11.27 -28.18
C GLU A 222 23.34 11.48 -28.35
N ILE A 223 22.52 10.43 -28.14
CA ILE A 223 21.06 10.46 -28.25
C ILE A 223 20.41 11.07 -27.00
N TYR A 224 20.89 10.72 -25.79
CA TYR A 224 20.36 11.15 -24.51
C TYR A 224 21.40 11.88 -23.66
N PRO A 225 21.84 13.08 -24.05
CA PRO A 225 22.99 13.75 -23.44
C PRO A 225 22.73 14.35 -22.06
N ASP A 226 21.47 14.65 -21.70
CA ASP A 226 21.16 15.47 -20.51
C ASP A 226 21.42 14.77 -19.18
N ASN A 227 21.24 13.47 -19.10
CA ASN A 227 21.51 12.68 -17.90
C ASN A 227 21.66 11.18 -18.21
N PRO A 228 22.61 10.79 -19.06
CA PRO A 228 22.80 9.39 -19.42
C PRO A 228 23.26 8.57 -18.22
N THR A 229 22.72 7.36 -18.06
CA THR A 229 23.20 6.36 -17.09
C THR A 229 23.61 5.11 -17.85
N LEU A 230 24.88 4.76 -17.77
CA LEU A 230 25.51 3.68 -18.54
C LEU A 230 25.60 2.41 -17.71
N LEU A 231 25.21 1.28 -18.28
CA LEU A 231 25.25 -0.04 -17.64
C LEU A 231 26.64 -0.66 -17.88
N VAL A 232 27.47 -0.64 -16.83
CA VAL A 232 28.92 -0.87 -16.97
C VAL A 232 29.40 -2.28 -16.62
N ASP A 233 28.47 -3.21 -16.39
CA ASP A 233 28.78 -4.57 -15.95
C ASP A 233 28.38 -5.66 -16.95
N THR A 234 28.31 -5.32 -18.26
CA THR A 234 28.00 -6.29 -19.30
C THR A 234 29.10 -7.33 -19.45
N TYR A 235 30.38 -6.93 -19.37
CA TYR A 235 31.55 -7.84 -19.49
C TYR A 235 32.46 -7.72 -18.26
N ASN A 236 33.29 -6.69 -18.18
CA ASN A 236 34.18 -6.48 -17.04
C ASN A 236 34.05 -5.05 -16.49
N THR A 237 33.40 -4.92 -15.37
CA THR A 237 33.05 -3.62 -14.76
C THR A 237 34.29 -2.71 -14.60
N LEU A 238 35.38 -3.19 -13.98
CA LEU A 238 36.49 -2.34 -13.60
C LEU A 238 37.56 -2.21 -14.67
N LYS A 239 37.73 -3.24 -15.55
CA LYS A 239 38.74 -3.21 -16.59
C LYS A 239 38.26 -2.64 -17.93
N GLN A 240 36.95 -2.62 -18.14
CA GLN A 240 36.34 -2.20 -19.41
C GLN A 240 35.18 -1.23 -19.19
N GLY A 241 34.07 -1.61 -18.54
CA GLY A 241 32.85 -0.82 -18.48
C GLY A 241 33.04 0.56 -17.87
N VAL A 242 33.64 0.69 -16.66
CA VAL A 242 33.90 2.00 -16.04
C VAL A 242 34.92 2.82 -16.83
N PRO A 243 36.05 2.29 -17.32
CA PRO A 243 36.94 3.02 -18.22
C PRO A 243 36.25 3.54 -19.49
N ASP A 244 35.44 2.71 -20.16
CA ASP A 244 34.74 3.10 -21.39
C ASP A 244 33.65 4.17 -21.11
N ALA A 245 32.97 4.09 -19.95
CA ALA A 245 32.07 5.12 -19.52
C ALA A 245 32.78 6.46 -19.28
N ILE A 246 33.91 6.47 -18.57
CA ILE A 246 34.75 7.65 -18.34
C ILE A 246 35.23 8.25 -19.66
N ARG A 247 35.71 7.40 -20.58
CA ARG A 247 36.10 7.82 -21.90
C ARG A 247 34.95 8.49 -22.65
N THR A 248 33.78 7.88 -22.65
CA THR A 248 32.57 8.43 -23.28
C THR A 248 32.19 9.78 -22.68
N PHE A 249 32.19 9.90 -21.36
CA PHE A 249 31.87 11.17 -20.70
C PHE A 249 32.87 12.27 -21.09
N ASN A 250 34.17 11.95 -21.17
CA ASN A 250 35.19 12.91 -21.59
C ASN A 250 35.05 13.34 -23.07
N GLU A 251 34.68 12.42 -23.96
CA GLU A 251 34.61 12.69 -25.40
C GLU A 251 33.28 13.25 -25.84
N VAL A 252 32.15 12.93 -25.17
CA VAL A 252 30.81 13.31 -25.59
C VAL A 252 30.19 14.41 -24.70
N LEU A 253 30.25 14.27 -23.36
CA LEU A 253 29.57 15.19 -22.45
C LEU A 253 30.42 16.41 -22.12
N LYS A 254 31.68 16.20 -21.78
CA LYS A 254 32.57 17.30 -21.37
C LYS A 254 32.73 18.41 -22.41
N PRO A 255 32.88 18.13 -23.73
CA PRO A 255 32.95 19.16 -24.72
C PRO A 255 31.66 19.99 -24.90
N ARG A 256 30.52 19.41 -24.46
CA ARG A 256 29.19 20.06 -24.47
C ARG A 256 28.89 20.81 -23.15
N GLY A 257 29.83 20.83 -22.20
CA GLY A 257 29.64 21.45 -20.88
C GLY A 257 28.65 20.68 -19.98
N LEU A 258 28.34 19.40 -20.31
CA LEU A 258 27.39 18.57 -19.56
C LEU A 258 28.15 17.78 -18.48
N THR A 259 27.63 17.83 -17.25
CA THR A 259 28.24 17.17 -16.07
C THR A 259 27.31 16.17 -15.39
N LYS A 260 26.04 16.12 -15.76
CA LYS A 260 25.07 15.17 -15.21
C LYS A 260 25.21 13.84 -15.95
N CYS A 261 25.62 12.83 -15.25
CA CYS A 261 25.73 11.47 -15.78
C CYS A 261 25.65 10.45 -14.64
N GLY A 262 25.53 9.19 -14.99
CA GLY A 262 25.54 8.09 -14.05
C GLY A 262 26.11 6.80 -14.66
N ILE A 263 26.48 5.89 -13.77
CA ILE A 263 26.73 4.50 -14.10
C ILE A 263 25.78 3.59 -13.32
N ARG A 264 25.48 2.43 -13.85
CA ARG A 264 24.68 1.41 -13.20
C ARG A 264 25.39 0.09 -13.13
N LEU A 265 25.30 -0.55 -11.97
CA LEU A 265 25.79 -1.90 -11.69
C LEU A 265 24.60 -2.80 -11.36
N ASP A 266 24.50 -3.94 -12.03
CA ASP A 266 23.41 -4.91 -11.90
C ASP A 266 23.89 -6.28 -11.42
N SER A 267 25.23 -6.49 -11.26
CA SER A 267 25.85 -7.75 -10.90
C SER A 267 27.14 -7.58 -10.11
N GLY A 268 27.58 -8.65 -9.43
CA GLY A 268 28.81 -8.70 -8.65
C GLY A 268 28.65 -8.18 -7.22
N ASP A 269 29.78 -8.03 -6.51
CA ASP A 269 29.80 -7.47 -5.15
C ASP A 269 29.64 -5.94 -5.20
N MET A 270 28.47 -5.46 -4.84
CA MET A 270 28.13 -4.03 -4.95
C MET A 270 28.97 -3.14 -4.04
N THR A 271 29.35 -3.63 -2.84
CA THR A 271 30.20 -2.85 -1.93
C THR A 271 31.58 -2.63 -2.52
N TYR A 272 32.20 -3.70 -3.01
CA TYR A 272 33.53 -3.63 -3.62
C TYR A 272 33.52 -2.81 -4.91
N LEU A 273 32.60 -3.13 -5.82
CA LEU A 273 32.55 -2.51 -7.14
C LEU A 273 32.24 -1.02 -7.07
N THR A 274 31.27 -0.60 -6.23
CA THR A 274 30.92 0.81 -6.13
C THR A 274 32.03 1.65 -5.51
N LYS A 275 32.78 1.13 -4.53
CA LYS A 275 33.96 1.81 -3.98
C LYS A 275 35.07 2.01 -5.02
N LYS A 276 35.32 0.98 -5.83
CA LYS A 276 36.34 1.06 -6.89
C LYS A 276 35.91 1.99 -8.02
N ALA A 277 34.66 1.83 -8.49
CA ALA A 277 34.10 2.69 -9.53
C ALA A 277 34.09 4.18 -9.10
N ARG A 278 33.68 4.46 -7.85
CA ARG A 278 33.71 5.84 -7.32
C ARG A 278 35.11 6.44 -7.36
N LYS A 279 36.11 5.68 -6.91
CA LYS A 279 37.51 6.14 -6.99
C LYS A 279 37.94 6.43 -8.43
N MET A 280 37.64 5.54 -9.38
CA MET A 280 38.01 5.74 -10.78
C MET A 280 37.34 6.98 -11.38
N LEU A 281 36.05 7.20 -11.08
CA LEU A 281 35.30 8.36 -11.52
C LEU A 281 35.86 9.67 -10.91
N ASP A 282 36.21 9.66 -9.64
CA ASP A 282 36.79 10.81 -8.94
C ASP A 282 38.18 11.16 -9.49
N ASP A 283 39.04 10.15 -9.68
CA ASP A 283 40.39 10.32 -10.27
C ASP A 283 40.31 10.89 -11.70
N ALA A 284 39.23 10.60 -12.43
CA ALA A 284 38.97 11.13 -13.78
C ALA A 284 38.23 12.48 -13.83
N GLY A 285 37.92 13.07 -12.68
CA GLY A 285 37.23 14.37 -12.56
C GLY A 285 35.69 14.33 -12.66
N TRP A 286 35.10 13.13 -12.49
CA TRP A 286 33.65 12.91 -12.56
C TRP A 286 33.00 12.68 -11.18
N GLN A 287 33.32 13.57 -10.22
CA GLN A 287 32.77 13.50 -8.83
C GLN A 287 31.24 13.60 -8.81
N SER A 288 30.64 14.28 -9.77
CA SER A 288 29.18 14.45 -9.91
C SER A 288 28.46 13.24 -10.53
N CYS A 289 29.22 12.28 -11.10
CA CYS A 289 28.64 11.07 -11.69
C CYS A 289 27.96 10.21 -10.63
N ARG A 290 26.67 9.90 -10.82
CA ARG A 290 25.90 9.07 -9.87
C ARG A 290 26.15 7.58 -10.09
N ILE A 291 26.17 6.83 -9.01
CA ILE A 291 26.27 5.36 -9.05
C ILE A 291 24.92 4.78 -8.63
N SER A 292 24.32 4.06 -9.58
CA SER A 292 23.07 3.34 -9.37
C SER A 292 23.35 1.84 -9.24
N VAL A 293 22.64 1.15 -8.37
CA VAL A 293 22.68 -0.30 -8.25
C VAL A 293 21.32 -0.92 -8.37
N SER A 294 21.23 -2.11 -8.91
CA SER A 294 20.02 -2.89 -9.06
C SER A 294 20.34 -4.38 -8.88
N ASN A 295 19.30 -5.24 -8.95
CA ASN A 295 19.36 -6.68 -8.77
C ASN A 295 19.27 -7.17 -7.31
N SER A 296 18.24 -7.96 -7.06
CA SER A 296 18.00 -8.72 -5.81
C SER A 296 18.02 -7.90 -4.51
N LEU A 297 17.74 -6.60 -4.59
CA LEU A 297 17.75 -5.68 -3.47
C LEU A 297 16.45 -5.75 -2.66
N ASP A 298 16.60 -5.65 -1.34
CA ASP A 298 15.56 -5.39 -0.35
C ASP A 298 16.10 -4.47 0.75
N GLU A 299 15.27 -4.15 1.74
CA GLU A 299 15.63 -3.27 2.85
C GLU A 299 16.84 -3.76 3.67
N HIS A 300 17.02 -5.07 3.83
CA HIS A 300 18.11 -5.65 4.59
C HIS A 300 19.42 -5.55 3.81
N ILE A 301 19.41 -5.93 2.55
CA ILE A 301 20.60 -5.85 1.68
C ILE A 301 21.03 -4.40 1.48
N ILE A 302 20.09 -3.47 1.27
CA ILE A 302 20.39 -2.03 1.14
C ILE A 302 21.08 -1.52 2.39
N ARG A 303 20.55 -1.83 3.57
CA ARG A 303 21.14 -1.46 4.86
C ARG A 303 22.56 -2.00 5.01
N ASP A 304 22.78 -3.28 4.70
CA ASP A 304 24.09 -3.92 4.81
C ASP A 304 25.10 -3.30 3.85
N LEU A 305 24.72 -3.03 2.59
CA LEU A 305 25.59 -2.36 1.62
C LEU A 305 26.04 -0.98 2.13
N LEU A 306 25.11 -0.20 2.69
CA LEU A 306 25.40 1.12 3.21
C LEU A 306 26.27 1.06 4.48
N MET A 307 26.01 0.13 5.39
CA MET A 307 26.86 -0.11 6.58
C MET A 307 28.29 -0.49 6.21
N GLN A 308 28.47 -1.25 5.13
CA GLN A 308 29.80 -1.59 4.59
C GLN A 308 30.44 -0.44 3.82
N GLY A 309 29.78 0.70 3.70
CA GLY A 309 30.30 1.92 3.08
C GLY A 309 30.26 1.91 1.55
N ALA A 310 29.36 1.15 0.92
CA ALA A 310 29.11 1.20 -0.51
C ALA A 310 28.81 2.63 -0.98
N LYS A 311 29.31 2.99 -2.16
CA LYS A 311 29.17 4.34 -2.75
C LYS A 311 28.01 4.34 -3.75
N ILE A 312 26.79 4.47 -3.24
CA ILE A 312 25.56 4.33 -4.01
C ILE A 312 24.73 5.61 -3.85
N ASP A 313 24.21 6.13 -4.93
CA ASP A 313 23.35 7.32 -4.96
C ASP A 313 21.89 6.94 -5.25
N MET A 314 21.63 5.81 -5.90
CA MET A 314 20.31 5.38 -6.30
C MET A 314 20.19 3.85 -6.31
N PHE A 315 19.01 3.36 -5.92
CA PHE A 315 18.65 1.95 -5.93
C PHE A 315 17.50 1.69 -6.90
N GLY A 316 17.66 0.72 -7.81
CA GLY A 316 16.60 0.16 -8.63
C GLY A 316 16.14 -1.16 -8.01
N VAL A 317 14.98 -1.17 -7.36
CA VAL A 317 14.49 -2.33 -6.61
C VAL A 317 13.34 -2.97 -7.37
N GLY A 318 13.49 -4.24 -7.73
CA GLY A 318 12.57 -4.95 -8.61
C GLY A 318 11.76 -6.02 -7.89
N GLU A 319 12.10 -7.30 -8.15
CA GLU A 319 11.33 -8.47 -7.75
C GLU A 319 10.92 -8.45 -6.28
N ARG A 320 11.87 -8.22 -5.36
CA ARG A 320 11.59 -8.33 -3.92
C ARG A 320 10.65 -7.26 -3.39
N LEU A 321 10.55 -6.12 -4.09
CA LEU A 321 9.60 -5.07 -3.76
C LEU A 321 8.22 -5.39 -4.35
N ILE A 322 8.12 -5.57 -5.68
CA ILE A 322 6.83 -5.68 -6.37
C ILE A 322 6.06 -6.95 -6.01
N THR A 323 6.73 -7.98 -5.52
CA THR A 323 6.11 -9.23 -5.06
C THR A 323 6.01 -9.30 -3.53
N ALA A 324 6.53 -8.31 -2.80
CA ALA A 324 6.73 -8.37 -1.35
C ALA A 324 7.29 -9.75 -0.93
N LYS A 325 8.38 -10.19 -1.59
CA LYS A 325 8.86 -11.58 -1.62
C LYS A 325 9.04 -12.22 -0.25
N SER A 326 9.40 -11.46 0.77
CA SER A 326 9.61 -11.96 2.14
C SER A 326 8.31 -12.38 2.80
N GLU A 327 7.23 -11.63 2.60
CA GLU A 327 5.89 -11.93 3.12
C GLU A 327 4.84 -11.39 2.13
N PRO A 328 4.37 -12.22 1.16
CA PRO A 328 3.57 -11.76 0.02
C PRO A 328 2.08 -11.61 0.33
N VAL A 329 1.67 -11.62 1.59
CA VAL A 329 0.26 -11.55 2.00
C VAL A 329 0.06 -10.48 3.06
N PHE A 330 -0.82 -9.51 2.80
CA PHE A 330 -1.18 -8.48 3.78
C PHE A 330 -2.13 -9.00 4.86
N GLY A 331 -3.02 -9.91 4.48
CA GLY A 331 -3.92 -10.58 5.41
C GLY A 331 -5.07 -9.73 5.94
N GLY A 332 -5.49 -8.71 5.20
CA GLY A 332 -6.69 -7.95 5.48
C GLY A 332 -7.95 -8.81 5.38
N VAL A 333 -8.95 -8.49 6.18
CA VAL A 333 -10.22 -9.21 6.29
C VAL A 333 -11.38 -8.22 6.30
N TYR A 334 -12.54 -8.68 5.83
CA TYR A 334 -13.82 -7.95 5.83
C TYR A 334 -14.78 -8.65 6.80
N LYS A 335 -15.25 -7.96 7.84
CA LYS A 335 -16.01 -8.63 8.90
C LYS A 335 -17.20 -7.79 9.35
N LEU A 336 -18.37 -8.47 9.47
CA LEU A 336 -19.58 -7.90 10.04
C LEU A 336 -19.34 -7.51 11.51
N THR A 337 -19.60 -6.27 11.86
CA THR A 337 -19.40 -5.71 13.21
C THR A 337 -20.69 -5.21 13.86
N ALA A 338 -21.72 -4.91 13.07
CA ALA A 338 -23.04 -4.55 13.55
C ALA A 338 -24.10 -4.72 12.46
N VAL A 339 -25.37 -4.73 12.91
CA VAL A 339 -26.56 -4.60 12.04
C VAL A 339 -27.52 -3.59 12.67
N GLU A 340 -28.45 -3.03 11.87
CA GLU A 340 -29.55 -2.24 12.43
C GLU A 340 -30.80 -3.13 12.66
N ASP A 341 -31.53 -2.87 13.74
CA ASP A 341 -32.86 -3.40 13.93
C ASP A 341 -33.92 -2.58 13.16
N GLU A 342 -35.20 -2.96 13.25
CA GLU A 342 -36.30 -2.26 12.60
C GLU A 342 -36.51 -0.81 13.11
N ALA A 343 -36.05 -0.50 14.31
CA ALA A 343 -36.10 0.84 14.90
C ALA A 343 -34.88 1.70 14.55
N GLY A 344 -33.88 1.13 13.84
CA GLY A 344 -32.62 1.79 13.48
C GLY A 344 -31.58 1.75 14.60
N ASN A 345 -31.78 0.96 15.65
CA ASN A 345 -30.74 0.78 16.67
C ASN A 345 -29.61 -0.09 16.17
N ILE A 346 -28.37 0.27 16.49
CA ILE A 346 -27.18 -0.50 16.11
C ILE A 346 -27.01 -1.66 17.08
N ILE A 347 -27.13 -2.88 16.57
CA ILE A 347 -26.92 -4.14 17.30
C ILE A 347 -25.52 -4.65 16.98
N PRO A 348 -24.60 -4.63 17.95
CA PRO A 348 -23.24 -5.10 17.73
C PRO A 348 -23.19 -6.60 17.40
N LYS A 349 -22.24 -6.99 16.55
CA LYS A 349 -21.98 -8.37 16.15
C LYS A 349 -20.51 -8.70 16.35
N ILE A 350 -20.24 -9.92 16.83
CA ILE A 350 -18.88 -10.40 17.06
C ILE A 350 -18.72 -11.81 16.49
N LYS A 351 -17.58 -12.05 15.86
CA LYS A 351 -17.16 -13.42 15.55
C LYS A 351 -16.20 -13.91 16.63
N ILE A 352 -16.56 -14.98 17.31
CA ILE A 352 -15.72 -15.66 18.27
C ILE A 352 -14.88 -16.73 17.56
N SER A 353 -13.63 -16.89 17.97
CA SER A 353 -12.70 -17.87 17.45
C SER A 353 -11.83 -18.41 18.58
N GLU A 354 -11.46 -19.68 18.52
CA GLU A 354 -10.46 -20.27 19.42
C GLU A 354 -9.11 -19.50 19.38
N ASN A 355 -8.77 -18.95 18.24
CA ASN A 355 -7.64 -18.02 18.13
C ASN A 355 -8.09 -16.61 18.51
N VAL A 356 -7.68 -16.15 19.70
CA VAL A 356 -8.01 -14.83 20.27
C VAL A 356 -7.66 -13.69 19.28
N GLY A 357 -6.54 -13.83 18.54
CA GLY A 357 -6.14 -12.85 17.52
C GLY A 357 -7.13 -12.71 16.35
N LYS A 358 -8.10 -13.62 16.19
CA LYS A 358 -9.16 -13.54 15.17
C LYS A 358 -10.48 -12.95 15.67
N ILE A 359 -10.58 -12.61 16.96
CA ILE A 359 -11.75 -11.97 17.54
C ILE A 359 -11.83 -10.52 17.04
N THR A 360 -13.01 -10.12 16.56
CA THR A 360 -13.23 -8.78 16.00
C THR A 360 -13.59 -7.76 17.08
N ASN A 361 -13.38 -6.47 16.81
CA ASN A 361 -13.95 -5.39 17.60
C ASN A 361 -15.37 -5.11 17.08
N PRO A 362 -16.43 -5.32 17.89
CA PRO A 362 -17.82 -5.14 17.46
C PRO A 362 -18.20 -3.68 17.33
N HIS A 363 -19.43 -3.44 16.86
CA HIS A 363 -20.09 -2.13 16.78
C HIS A 363 -19.60 -1.25 15.62
N PHE A 364 -20.31 -0.15 15.37
CA PHE A 364 -19.86 0.93 14.53
C PHE A 364 -18.95 1.86 15.33
N LYS A 365 -17.75 2.18 14.80
CA LYS A 365 -16.64 2.76 15.55
C LYS A 365 -16.07 4.01 14.89
N LYS A 366 -15.45 4.87 15.70
CA LYS A 366 -14.48 5.89 15.29
C LYS A 366 -13.07 5.45 15.64
N LEU A 367 -12.13 5.91 14.86
CA LEU A 367 -10.69 5.73 15.09
C LEU A 367 -10.04 7.09 15.24
N TYR A 368 -9.46 7.34 16.41
CA TYR A 368 -8.68 8.54 16.71
C TYR A 368 -7.19 8.21 16.80
N ARG A 369 -6.34 9.12 16.35
CA ARG A 369 -4.91 9.12 16.66
C ARG A 369 -4.59 10.31 17.55
N PHE A 370 -3.87 10.06 18.64
CA PHE A 370 -3.45 11.07 19.59
C PHE A 370 -2.03 11.54 19.27
N PHE A 371 -1.85 12.85 19.20
CA PHE A 371 -0.57 13.49 18.95
C PHE A 371 -0.16 14.32 20.16
N GLY A 372 1.08 14.12 20.64
CA GLY A 372 1.62 14.96 21.72
C GLY A 372 1.88 16.37 21.23
N ASN A 373 1.30 17.37 21.91
CA ASN A 373 1.43 18.77 21.52
C ASN A 373 2.88 19.29 21.61
N ASP A 374 3.68 18.72 22.51
CA ASP A 374 5.08 19.10 22.70
C ASP A 374 6.01 18.52 21.62
N THR A 375 5.66 17.36 21.06
CA THR A 375 6.54 16.58 20.17
C THR A 375 6.02 16.48 18.74
N GLY A 376 4.73 16.67 18.53
CA GLY A 376 4.05 16.36 17.26
C GLY A 376 4.03 14.86 16.91
N LYS A 377 4.46 14.00 17.85
CA LYS A 377 4.53 12.55 17.61
C LYS A 377 3.22 11.86 17.96
N ALA A 378 2.88 10.82 17.19
CA ALA A 378 1.75 9.95 17.47
C ALA A 378 2.01 9.14 18.75
N ILE A 379 1.07 9.17 19.69
CA ILE A 379 1.18 8.55 21.01
C ILE A 379 0.50 7.18 21.04
N ALA A 380 -0.74 7.12 20.52
CA ALA A 380 -1.60 5.95 20.50
C ALA A 380 -2.73 6.15 19.49
N ASP A 381 -3.32 5.06 19.04
CA ASP A 381 -4.59 5.05 18.34
C ASP A 381 -5.69 4.56 19.29
N TYR A 382 -6.89 5.10 19.16
CA TYR A 382 -7.98 4.87 20.08
C TYR A 382 -9.28 4.62 19.34
N LEU A 383 -9.83 3.42 19.54
CA LEU A 383 -11.14 3.06 19.00
C LEU A 383 -12.23 3.29 20.04
N CYS A 384 -13.27 3.98 19.65
CA CYS A 384 -14.46 4.18 20.46
C CYS A 384 -15.73 3.89 19.68
N VAL A 385 -16.87 3.73 20.35
CA VAL A 385 -18.18 3.63 19.71
C VAL A 385 -18.48 4.94 18.96
N TYR A 386 -19.15 4.86 17.84
CA TYR A 386 -19.36 6.01 16.94
C TYR A 386 -20.06 7.23 17.61
N ASP A 387 -20.88 7.00 18.62
CA ASP A 387 -21.55 8.04 19.40
C ASP A 387 -20.68 8.68 20.49
N GLU A 388 -19.48 8.15 20.73
CA GLU A 388 -18.52 8.76 21.65
C GLU A 388 -17.73 9.87 20.95
N THR A 389 -17.29 10.85 21.73
CA THR A 389 -16.35 11.89 21.33
C THR A 389 -15.20 11.93 22.31
N VAL A 390 -13.98 12.11 21.78
CA VAL A 390 -12.78 12.29 22.62
C VAL A 390 -12.67 13.78 22.96
N ASP A 391 -12.59 14.08 24.26
CA ASP A 391 -12.27 15.41 24.75
C ASP A 391 -10.77 15.50 25.06
N ASP A 392 -10.01 16.14 24.16
CA ASP A 392 -8.57 16.30 24.27
C ASP A 392 -8.14 17.52 25.11
N SER A 393 -9.09 18.22 25.69
CA SER A 393 -8.82 19.28 26.68
C SER A 393 -8.55 18.76 28.09
N HIS A 394 -8.81 17.46 28.33
CA HIS A 394 -8.59 16.78 29.61
C HIS A 394 -7.69 15.55 29.45
N ASP A 395 -7.05 15.16 30.53
CA ASP A 395 -6.27 13.92 30.58
C ASP A 395 -7.16 12.70 30.33
N LEU A 396 -6.69 11.77 29.52
CA LEU A 396 -7.41 10.55 29.15
C LEU A 396 -6.63 9.32 29.58
N GLU A 397 -7.23 8.45 30.40
CA GLU A 397 -6.67 7.14 30.67
C GLU A 397 -7.02 6.17 29.53
N ILE A 398 -6.00 5.56 28.94
CA ILE A 398 -6.11 4.49 27.95
C ILE A 398 -5.53 3.19 28.50
N PHE A 399 -5.94 2.04 27.95
CA PHE A 399 -5.49 0.75 28.42
C PHE A 399 -5.42 -0.27 27.29
N ASP A 400 -4.47 -1.21 27.40
CA ASP A 400 -4.33 -2.34 26.49
C ASP A 400 -5.57 -3.25 26.62
N PRO A 401 -6.37 -3.46 25.56
CA PRO A 401 -7.61 -4.25 25.65
C PRO A 401 -7.39 -5.74 25.94
N GLU A 402 -6.19 -6.26 25.71
CA GLU A 402 -5.81 -7.65 26.01
C GLU A 402 -5.13 -7.80 27.38
N ALA A 403 -4.59 -6.68 27.90
CA ALA A 403 -3.88 -6.64 29.18
C ALA A 403 -4.33 -5.43 29.99
N THR A 404 -5.57 -5.44 30.46
CA THR A 404 -6.27 -4.28 31.05
C THR A 404 -5.62 -3.64 32.29
N TRP A 405 -4.63 -4.31 32.88
CA TRP A 405 -3.79 -3.76 33.93
C TRP A 405 -2.70 -2.80 33.41
N LYS A 406 -2.37 -2.86 32.11
CA LYS A 406 -1.46 -1.91 31.46
C LYS A 406 -2.25 -0.67 31.10
N ARG A 407 -2.08 0.38 31.91
CA ARG A 407 -2.79 1.66 31.75
C ARG A 407 -1.80 2.78 31.54
N LYS A 408 -2.23 3.80 30.80
CA LYS A 408 -1.45 5.01 30.55
C LYS A 408 -2.39 6.21 30.56
N THR A 409 -1.99 7.26 31.28
CA THR A 409 -2.64 8.56 31.15
C THR A 409 -1.98 9.34 30.01
N VAL A 410 -2.76 9.75 29.04
CA VAL A 410 -2.36 10.65 27.95
C VAL A 410 -2.75 12.06 28.37
N TYR A 411 -1.80 12.97 28.32
CA TYR A 411 -1.98 14.38 28.68
C TYR A 411 -1.34 15.27 27.61
N ASN A 412 -1.80 16.52 27.53
CA ASN A 412 -1.31 17.52 26.57
C ASN A 412 -1.21 16.98 25.14
N PHE A 413 -2.32 16.52 24.61
CA PHE A 413 -2.42 15.90 23.30
C PHE A 413 -3.53 16.52 22.46
N THR A 414 -3.49 16.28 21.15
CA THR A 414 -4.57 16.54 20.21
C THR A 414 -5.08 15.22 19.66
N ALA A 415 -6.40 15.01 19.67
CA ALA A 415 -7.08 13.86 19.11
C ALA A 415 -7.55 14.17 17.68
N ARG A 416 -7.09 13.38 16.70
CA ARG A 416 -7.54 13.50 15.31
C ARG A 416 -8.28 12.24 14.87
N GLU A 417 -9.53 12.39 14.42
CA GLU A 417 -10.24 11.30 13.78
C GLU A 417 -9.57 10.95 12.45
N LEU A 418 -9.22 9.67 12.26
CA LEU A 418 -8.49 9.20 11.08
C LEU A 418 -9.41 8.80 9.94
N MET A 419 -10.60 8.26 10.26
CA MET A 419 -11.53 7.82 9.22
C MET A 419 -12.36 9.00 8.73
N VAL A 420 -12.32 9.22 7.43
CA VAL A 420 -13.09 10.28 6.77
C VAL A 420 -14.25 9.68 5.96
N PRO A 421 -15.38 10.41 5.79
CA PRO A 421 -16.47 9.95 4.94
C PRO A 421 -16.03 9.94 3.47
N ILE A 422 -16.21 8.80 2.82
CA ILE A 422 -15.90 8.59 1.39
C ILE A 422 -17.20 8.65 0.59
N PHE A 423 -18.21 7.86 0.98
CA PHE A 423 -19.53 7.86 0.38
C PHE A 423 -20.60 8.18 1.43
N ARG A 424 -21.65 8.90 1.01
CA ARG A 424 -22.89 9.13 1.75
C ARG A 424 -24.09 8.87 0.85
N GLY A 425 -24.93 7.91 1.24
CA GLY A 425 -26.07 7.49 0.43
C GLY A 425 -25.68 7.12 -1.01
N GLY A 426 -24.55 6.43 -1.20
CA GLY A 426 -24.01 6.04 -2.48
C GLY A 426 -23.35 7.15 -3.30
N LYS A 427 -23.28 8.37 -2.77
CA LYS A 427 -22.63 9.52 -3.44
C LYS A 427 -21.22 9.72 -2.89
N LEU A 428 -20.24 9.85 -3.78
CA LEU A 428 -18.87 10.23 -3.41
C LEU A 428 -18.86 11.65 -2.81
N VAL A 429 -18.38 11.77 -1.58
CA VAL A 429 -18.25 13.05 -0.86
C VAL A 429 -16.78 13.42 -0.57
N TYR A 430 -15.87 12.48 -0.76
CA TYR A 430 -14.44 12.66 -0.56
C TYR A 430 -13.76 13.18 -1.84
N LYS A 431 -12.96 14.24 -1.69
CA LYS A 431 -12.14 14.73 -2.79
C LYS A 431 -10.84 13.90 -2.82
N LEU A 432 -10.68 13.07 -3.85
CA LEU A 432 -9.46 12.31 -4.04
C LEU A 432 -8.26 13.26 -4.23
N PRO A 433 -7.19 13.11 -3.45
CA PRO A 433 -5.96 13.87 -3.64
C PRO A 433 -5.17 13.32 -4.83
N THR A 434 -4.25 14.11 -5.36
CA THR A 434 -3.28 13.65 -6.36
C THR A 434 -2.30 12.65 -5.74
N LEU A 435 -1.73 11.78 -6.56
CA LEU A 435 -0.78 10.78 -6.07
C LEU A 435 0.48 11.42 -5.41
N ALA A 436 0.91 12.58 -5.89
CA ALA A 436 2.01 13.34 -5.29
C ALA A 436 1.65 13.90 -3.90
N GLU A 437 0.41 14.34 -3.72
CA GLU A 437 -0.11 14.75 -2.40
C GLU A 437 -0.16 13.56 -1.45
N ILE A 438 -0.60 12.38 -1.92
CA ILE A 438 -0.61 11.14 -1.12
C ILE A 438 0.80 10.74 -0.69
N GLN A 439 1.80 10.78 -1.59
CA GLN A 439 3.19 10.47 -1.25
C GLN A 439 3.72 11.44 -0.17
N SER A 440 3.46 12.74 -0.35
CA SER A 440 3.88 13.79 0.60
C SER A 440 3.21 13.61 1.95
N TYR A 441 1.91 13.29 1.96
CA TYR A 441 1.16 12.99 3.16
C TYR A 441 1.71 11.75 3.86
N CYS A 442 1.99 10.67 3.12
CA CYS A 442 2.57 9.45 3.67
C CYS A 442 3.89 9.74 4.38
N ALA A 443 4.80 10.47 3.75
CA ALA A 443 6.07 10.84 4.34
C ALA A 443 5.87 11.63 5.65
N ALA A 444 5.00 12.65 5.64
CA ALA A 444 4.69 13.45 6.82
C ALA A 444 4.06 12.63 7.95
N GLN A 445 3.16 11.67 7.62
CA GLN A 445 2.54 10.82 8.65
C GLN A 445 3.53 9.81 9.24
N VAL A 446 4.40 9.20 8.43
CA VAL A 446 5.47 8.31 8.91
C VAL A 446 6.44 9.07 9.84
N ASP A 447 6.72 10.33 9.56
CA ASP A 447 7.57 11.15 10.40
C ASP A 447 6.96 11.44 11.77
N THR A 448 5.66 11.36 11.95
CA THR A 448 5.01 11.47 13.27
C THR A 448 5.26 10.26 14.17
N LEU A 449 5.62 9.10 13.61
CA LEU A 449 5.90 7.92 14.40
C LEU A 449 7.26 8.03 15.11
N TRP A 450 7.35 7.41 16.28
CA TRP A 450 8.60 7.27 17.03
C TRP A 450 9.58 6.37 16.28
N ASP A 451 10.88 6.60 16.43
CA ASP A 451 11.92 5.84 15.74
C ASP A 451 11.92 4.37 16.16
N GLU A 452 11.53 4.08 17.39
CA GLU A 452 11.38 2.73 17.93
C GLU A 452 10.30 1.92 17.17
N VAL A 453 9.22 2.54 16.75
CA VAL A 453 8.16 1.92 15.94
C VAL A 453 8.65 1.67 14.50
N LYS A 454 9.59 2.49 14.02
CA LYS A 454 10.13 2.43 12.66
C LYS A 454 11.28 1.43 12.49
N ARG A 455 11.73 0.72 13.53
CA ARG A 455 12.81 -0.29 13.42
C ARG A 455 12.44 -1.37 12.41
N PHE A 456 13.44 -1.89 11.72
CA PHE A 456 13.26 -3.03 10.81
C PHE A 456 13.12 -4.34 11.57
N ASP A 457 13.88 -4.46 12.66
CA ASP A 457 13.94 -5.65 13.50
C ASP A 457 13.44 -5.29 14.89
N ASN A 458 12.51 -6.10 15.42
CA ASN A 458 11.92 -5.95 16.74
C ASN A 458 11.43 -4.50 17.03
N PRO A 459 10.52 -3.95 16.21
CA PRO A 459 9.96 -2.63 16.45
C PRO A 459 9.19 -2.59 17.77
N HIS A 460 9.12 -1.41 18.39
CA HIS A 460 8.22 -1.21 19.52
C HIS A 460 6.76 -1.35 19.06
N THR A 461 5.97 -2.06 19.84
CA THR A 461 4.52 -2.22 19.59
C THR A 461 3.82 -0.88 19.82
N TYR A 462 3.16 -0.37 18.80
CA TYR A 462 2.35 0.84 18.90
C TYR A 462 1.04 0.54 19.64
N TYR A 463 0.55 1.48 20.44
CA TYR A 463 -0.65 1.30 21.24
C TYR A 463 -1.90 1.52 20.38
N VAL A 464 -2.78 0.51 20.37
CA VAL A 464 -4.11 0.57 19.75
C VAL A 464 -5.11 0.15 20.83
N ASP A 465 -5.73 1.13 21.47
CA ASP A 465 -6.54 0.94 22.66
C ASP A 465 -8.03 1.13 22.36
N LEU A 466 -8.87 0.61 23.23
CA LEU A 466 -10.32 0.72 23.12
C LEU A 466 -10.88 1.65 24.19
N SER A 467 -11.99 2.35 23.87
CA SER A 467 -12.79 3.03 24.91
C SER A 467 -13.36 2.01 25.90
N GLN A 468 -13.57 2.44 27.12
CA GLN A 468 -14.19 1.60 28.13
C GLN A 468 -15.56 1.08 27.68
N LYS A 469 -16.35 1.91 26.98
CA LYS A 469 -17.65 1.49 26.43
C LYS A 469 -17.50 0.41 25.38
N LEU A 470 -16.61 0.58 24.40
CA LEU A 470 -16.38 -0.40 23.35
C LEU A 470 -15.82 -1.71 23.92
N TRP A 471 -14.88 -1.63 24.86
CA TRP A 471 -14.33 -2.79 25.54
C TRP A 471 -15.40 -3.55 26.31
N SER A 472 -16.28 -2.86 27.05
CA SER A 472 -17.37 -3.48 27.82
C SER A 472 -18.36 -4.20 26.91
N ILE A 473 -18.76 -3.60 25.77
CA ILE A 473 -19.61 -4.25 24.75
C ILE A 473 -18.96 -5.54 24.24
N LYS A 474 -17.66 -5.48 23.94
CA LYS A 474 -16.91 -6.66 23.45
C LYS A 474 -16.85 -7.77 24.50
N ASP A 475 -16.56 -7.44 25.74
CA ASP A 475 -16.49 -8.40 26.86
C ASP A 475 -17.85 -9.05 27.14
N GLU A 476 -18.93 -8.28 27.13
CA GLU A 476 -20.30 -8.78 27.27
C GLU A 476 -20.66 -9.78 26.18
N LEU A 477 -20.44 -9.44 24.91
CA LEU A 477 -20.69 -10.33 23.77
C LEU A 477 -19.86 -11.61 23.85
N LEU A 478 -18.62 -11.53 24.32
CA LEU A 478 -17.77 -12.72 24.53
C LEU A 478 -18.35 -13.63 25.61
N ARG A 479 -18.81 -13.08 26.74
CA ARG A 479 -19.42 -13.84 27.84
C ARG A 479 -20.75 -14.49 27.45
N GLU A 480 -21.60 -13.79 26.70
CA GLU A 480 -22.89 -14.32 26.25
C GLU A 480 -22.74 -15.51 25.29
N ASN A 481 -21.74 -15.48 24.41
CA ASN A 481 -21.55 -16.48 23.36
C ASN A 481 -20.52 -17.57 23.73
N SER A 482 -19.90 -17.51 24.90
CA SER A 482 -18.99 -18.55 25.41
C SER A 482 -19.67 -19.54 26.39
N ARG A 483 -20.98 -19.47 26.54
CA ARG A 483 -21.81 -20.36 27.38
C ARG A 483 -22.36 -21.54 26.60
#